data_943b8a4f05a69a9bab15e5e91a3bd862
#
_entry.id   943b8a4f05a69a9bab15e5e91a3bd862
#
_cell.length_a   1.000
_cell.length_b   1.000
_cell.length_c   1.000
_cell.angle_alpha   90.00
_cell.angle_beta   90.00
_cell.angle_gamma   90.00
#
_symmetry.space_group_name_H-M   'P 1'
#
loop_
_entity.id
_entity.type
_entity.pdbx_description
1 polymer ?
#
loop_
_entity_poly.entity_id
_entity_poly.type
_entity_poly.pdbx_seq_one_letter_code
_entity_poly.pdbx_strand_id
1 'polypeptide(L)'
;DMLGILKYKKKVVSKLSGGQQQRVSIARALVKAPNIILADEPTGNLDEENTLKTMMILKNISKECLVIVVTHEKRIAKFFADRIIQVSDGKIVSDKVNNATAYERSDDSNIYLKEYEQEIIDDKYAEFKLYHKKDDIPEKIRLNFVFKDGKLYIQNLSENDLVIANAENGVQILDEERPSLDAQDVDNFEYNLSRLDEKK
;
A
#
# COMPACT_ATOMS: atom_id res chain seq x y z
N ASP A 1 -4.29 1.12 28.62
CA ASP A 1 -3.06 0.60 27.99
C ASP A 1 -3.21 0.54 26.46
N MET A 2 -3.31 1.70 25.83
CA MET A 2 -3.46 1.87 24.38
C MET A 2 -2.38 1.14 23.58
N LEU A 3 -1.18 1.01 24.12
CA LEU A 3 -0.02 0.40 23.45
C LEU A 3 0.15 -1.09 23.75
N GLY A 4 -0.61 -1.69 24.66
CA GLY A 4 -0.51 -3.09 25.05
C GLY A 4 0.82 -3.47 25.74
N ILE A 5 1.53 -2.51 26.35
CA ILE A 5 2.84 -2.72 26.95
C ILE A 5 2.84 -2.66 28.48
N LEU A 6 1.74 -2.32 29.11
CA LEU A 6 1.67 -2.17 30.57
C LEU A 6 2.14 -3.43 31.33
N LYS A 7 1.82 -4.61 30.81
CA LYS A 7 2.25 -5.90 31.38
C LYS A 7 3.76 -6.10 31.40
N TYR A 8 4.49 -5.31 30.61
CA TYR A 8 5.96 -5.39 30.50
C TYR A 8 6.69 -4.30 31.31
N LYS A 9 5.99 -3.45 32.10
CA LYS A 9 6.56 -2.30 32.81
C LYS A 9 7.76 -2.59 33.71
N LYS A 10 7.94 -3.86 34.12
CA LYS A 10 9.08 -4.31 34.95
C LYS A 10 10.18 -5.00 34.14
N LYS A 11 9.98 -5.20 32.82
CA LYS A 11 10.98 -5.87 31.97
C LYS A 11 12.01 -4.87 31.44
N VAL A 12 13.24 -5.32 31.31
CA VAL A 12 14.29 -4.56 30.63
C VAL A 12 14.00 -4.56 29.14
N VAL A 13 14.14 -3.41 28.47
CA VAL A 13 13.76 -3.20 27.06
C VAL A 13 14.46 -4.20 26.12
N SER A 14 15.74 -4.52 26.37
CA SER A 14 16.50 -5.49 25.57
C SER A 14 15.95 -6.93 25.60
N LYS A 15 15.04 -7.24 26.53
CA LYS A 15 14.38 -8.54 26.65
C LYS A 15 12.96 -8.55 26.02
N LEU A 16 12.59 -7.48 25.37
CA LEU A 16 11.33 -7.35 24.65
C LEU A 16 11.50 -7.76 23.18
N SER A 17 10.43 -8.27 22.54
CA SER A 17 10.44 -8.47 21.10
C SER A 17 10.53 -7.13 20.33
N GLY A 18 10.92 -7.16 19.05
CA GLY A 18 11.06 -5.96 18.22
C GLY A 18 9.79 -5.09 18.23
N GLY A 19 8.62 -5.68 18.03
CA GLY A 19 7.36 -4.96 18.09
C GLY A 19 7.02 -4.40 19.49
N GLN A 20 7.44 -5.08 20.58
CA GLN A 20 7.30 -4.55 21.94
C GLN A 20 8.24 -3.38 22.18
N GLN A 21 9.49 -3.46 21.70
CA GLN A 21 10.47 -2.36 21.78
C GLN A 21 9.96 -1.14 20.99
N GLN A 22 9.39 -1.35 19.80
CA GLN A 22 8.83 -0.28 19.01
C GLN A 22 7.68 0.41 19.73
N ARG A 23 6.77 -0.33 20.35
CA ARG A 23 5.70 0.25 21.17
C ARG A 23 6.20 1.02 22.39
N VAL A 24 7.31 0.59 23.00
CA VAL A 24 7.98 1.37 24.07
C VAL A 24 8.54 2.68 23.51
N SER A 25 9.11 2.68 22.30
CA SER A 25 9.60 3.90 21.66
C SER A 25 8.46 4.88 21.37
N ILE A 26 7.31 4.39 20.88
CA ILE A 26 6.11 5.19 20.70
C ILE A 26 5.60 5.75 22.04
N ALA A 27 5.54 4.92 23.10
CA ALA A 27 5.16 5.36 24.44
C ALA A 27 6.04 6.53 24.93
N ARG A 28 7.34 6.41 24.71
CA ARG A 28 8.30 7.46 25.10
C ARG A 28 8.04 8.78 24.37
N ALA A 29 7.66 8.72 23.08
CA ALA A 29 7.30 9.92 22.33
C ALA A 29 6.00 10.56 22.88
N LEU A 30 5.01 9.74 23.22
CA LEU A 30 3.69 10.21 23.68
C LEU A 30 3.70 10.84 25.09
N VAL A 31 4.64 10.46 25.96
CA VAL A 31 4.68 10.98 27.36
C VAL A 31 4.72 12.50 27.43
N LYS A 32 5.27 13.16 26.42
CA LYS A 32 5.35 14.62 26.34
C LYS A 32 4.12 15.29 25.74
N ALA A 33 3.05 14.54 25.44
CA ALA A 33 1.86 15.03 24.74
C ALA A 33 2.20 15.93 23.53
N PRO A 34 2.97 15.41 22.54
CA PRO A 34 3.45 16.20 21.42
C PRO A 34 2.32 16.54 20.44
N ASN A 35 2.42 17.70 19.77
CA ASN A 35 1.55 18.04 18.66
C ASN A 35 1.96 17.34 17.35
N ILE A 36 3.22 16.88 17.25
CA ILE A 36 3.78 16.23 16.06
C ILE A 36 4.62 15.03 16.50
N ILE A 37 4.42 13.90 15.85
CA ILE A 37 5.26 12.70 15.97
C ILE A 37 5.93 12.45 14.62
N LEU A 38 7.26 12.25 14.66
CA LEU A 38 8.05 11.83 13.51
C LEU A 38 8.46 10.37 13.71
N ALA A 39 8.09 9.50 12.78
CA ALA A 39 8.43 8.09 12.79
C ALA A 39 9.23 7.77 11.52
N ASP A 40 10.50 7.44 11.69
CA ASP A 40 11.41 7.07 10.62
C ASP A 40 11.52 5.54 10.60
N GLU A 41 11.11 4.93 9.48
CA GLU A 41 11.04 3.49 9.25
C GLU A 41 10.49 2.70 10.45
N PRO A 42 9.29 3.04 10.96
CA PRO A 42 8.78 2.47 12.21
C PRO A 42 8.49 0.96 12.13
N THR A 43 8.54 0.37 10.95
CA THR A 43 8.20 -1.03 10.65
C THR A 43 9.38 -1.85 10.16
N GLY A 44 10.53 -1.24 9.86
CA GLY A 44 11.65 -1.82 9.11
C GLY A 44 12.31 -3.09 9.69
N ASN A 45 12.04 -3.44 10.96
CA ASN A 45 12.56 -4.66 11.60
C ASN A 45 11.44 -5.51 12.23
N LEU A 46 10.21 -5.38 11.73
CA LEU A 46 9.05 -6.08 12.26
C LEU A 46 8.55 -7.13 11.27
N ASP A 47 7.98 -8.20 11.79
CA ASP A 47 7.15 -9.10 11.00
C ASP A 47 5.83 -8.41 10.59
N GLU A 48 5.10 -8.99 9.66
CA GLU A 48 3.89 -8.42 9.09
C GLU A 48 2.83 -8.11 10.16
N GLU A 49 2.61 -9.01 11.11
CA GLU A 49 1.64 -8.81 12.19
C GLU A 49 2.00 -7.62 13.09
N ASN A 50 3.28 -7.50 13.49
CA ASN A 50 3.74 -6.38 14.31
C ASN A 50 3.82 -5.09 13.50
N THR A 51 4.10 -5.13 12.20
CA THR A 51 4.00 -4.01 11.27
C THR A 51 2.60 -3.41 11.28
N LEU A 52 1.58 -4.24 11.03
CA LEU A 52 0.19 -3.81 11.04
C LEU A 52 -0.21 -3.22 12.39
N LYS A 53 0.10 -3.91 13.50
CA LYS A 53 -0.19 -3.41 14.87
C LYS A 53 0.46 -2.06 15.14
N THR A 54 1.70 -1.86 14.71
CA THR A 54 2.43 -0.59 14.90
C THR A 54 1.79 0.54 14.10
N MET A 55 1.45 0.28 12.83
CA MET A 55 0.80 1.28 11.97
C MET A 55 -0.62 1.62 12.44
N MET A 56 -1.38 0.65 12.94
CA MET A 56 -2.69 0.89 13.55
C MET A 56 -2.59 1.81 14.79
N ILE A 57 -1.59 1.59 15.63
CA ILE A 57 -1.33 2.46 16.78
C ILE A 57 -1.01 3.89 16.31
N LEU A 58 -0.12 4.05 15.33
CA LEU A 58 0.22 5.36 14.77
C LEU A 58 -1.00 6.03 14.12
N LYS A 59 -1.83 5.28 13.40
CA LYS A 59 -3.08 5.78 12.81
C LYS A 59 -4.08 6.24 13.87
N ASN A 60 -4.18 5.52 15.00
CA ASN A 60 -5.04 5.96 16.09
C ASN A 60 -4.51 7.25 16.77
N ILE A 61 -3.19 7.32 16.97
CA ILE A 61 -2.54 8.52 17.51
C ILE A 61 -2.75 9.74 16.57
N SER A 62 -2.83 9.52 15.26
CA SER A 62 -3.03 10.61 14.28
C SER A 62 -4.38 11.33 14.41
N LYS A 63 -5.33 10.80 15.17
CA LYS A 63 -6.58 11.48 15.54
C LYS A 63 -6.36 12.62 16.53
N GLU A 64 -5.26 12.58 17.31
CA GLU A 64 -4.96 13.53 18.39
C GLU A 64 -3.79 14.47 18.04
N CYS A 65 -2.84 14.04 17.22
CA CYS A 65 -1.69 14.84 16.80
C CYS A 65 -1.26 14.50 15.37
N LEU A 66 -0.47 15.38 14.74
CA LEU A 66 0.09 15.10 13.42
C LEU A 66 1.13 13.99 13.51
N VAL A 67 0.93 12.91 12.76
CA VAL A 67 1.92 11.81 12.63
C VAL A 67 2.52 11.86 11.23
N ILE A 68 3.83 12.00 11.16
CA ILE A 68 4.59 11.95 9.90
C ILE A 68 5.42 10.67 9.94
N VAL A 69 5.18 9.81 8.96
CA VAL A 69 5.90 8.53 8.79
C VAL A 69 6.78 8.62 7.56
N VAL A 70 8.06 8.32 7.71
CA VAL A 70 8.99 8.11 6.60
C VAL A 70 9.13 6.61 6.41
N THR A 71 8.85 6.12 5.20
CA THR A 71 8.98 4.70 4.87
C THR A 71 9.23 4.52 3.38
N HIS A 72 9.95 3.47 3.02
CA HIS A 72 10.10 3.01 1.65
C HIS A 72 9.01 1.98 1.26
N GLU A 73 8.20 1.53 2.21
CA GLU A 73 7.10 0.59 2.00
C GLU A 73 5.87 1.29 1.41
N LYS A 74 5.79 1.39 0.08
CA LYS A 74 4.68 2.04 -0.63
C LYS A 74 3.30 1.49 -0.23
N ARG A 75 3.21 0.16 0.02
CA ARG A 75 1.99 -0.52 0.45
C ARG A 75 1.49 0.03 1.78
N ILE A 76 2.36 0.12 2.77
CA ILE A 76 2.04 0.67 4.09
C ILE A 76 1.60 2.14 3.99
N ALA A 77 2.33 2.96 3.22
CA ALA A 77 1.96 4.35 3.02
C ALA A 77 0.57 4.49 2.39
N LYS A 78 0.29 3.73 1.33
CA LYS A 78 -0.98 3.76 0.61
C LYS A 78 -2.16 3.32 1.49
N PHE A 79 -1.94 2.32 2.37
CA PHE A 79 -2.99 1.79 3.23
C PHE A 79 -3.32 2.72 4.41
N PHE A 80 -2.32 3.28 5.09
CA PHE A 80 -2.52 3.99 6.36
C PHE A 80 -2.53 5.51 6.26
N ALA A 81 -1.83 6.10 5.28
CA ALA A 81 -1.67 7.55 5.22
C ALA A 81 -2.92 8.26 4.70
N ASP A 82 -3.20 9.46 5.21
CA ASP A 82 -4.22 10.38 4.69
C ASP A 82 -3.66 11.28 3.59
N ARG A 83 -2.33 11.48 3.58
CA ARG A 83 -1.59 12.25 2.56
C ARG A 83 -0.26 11.57 2.32
N ILE A 84 0.11 11.42 1.05
CA ILE A 84 1.36 10.80 0.63
C ILE A 84 2.20 11.83 -0.09
N ILE A 85 3.41 12.06 0.44
CA ILE A 85 4.43 12.92 -0.18
C ILE A 85 5.56 12.01 -0.65
N GLN A 86 5.80 11.98 -1.94
CA GLN A 86 6.90 11.21 -2.51
C GLN A 86 8.12 12.08 -2.71
N VAL A 87 9.26 11.62 -2.21
CA VAL A 87 10.55 12.30 -2.33
C VAL A 87 11.49 11.44 -3.16
N SER A 88 12.17 12.05 -4.14
CA SER A 88 13.25 11.44 -4.91
C SER A 88 14.38 12.45 -5.09
N ASP A 89 15.62 12.01 -4.88
CA ASP A 89 16.84 12.86 -5.00
C ASP A 89 16.74 14.18 -4.23
N GLY A 90 16.14 14.13 -3.02
CA GLY A 90 15.97 15.30 -2.16
C GLY A 90 14.91 16.31 -2.63
N LYS A 91 14.10 15.96 -3.64
CA LYS A 91 13.01 16.79 -4.16
C LYS A 91 11.65 16.12 -3.98
N ILE A 92 10.63 16.92 -3.72
CA ILE A 92 9.24 16.44 -3.73
C ILE A 92 8.83 16.24 -5.19
N VAL A 93 8.53 15.00 -5.56
CA VAL A 93 8.06 14.63 -6.91
C VAL A 93 6.55 14.43 -6.97
N SER A 94 5.91 14.16 -5.84
CA SER A 94 4.45 14.04 -5.73
C SER A 94 3.99 14.42 -4.34
N ASP A 95 2.83 15.06 -4.25
CA ASP A 95 2.14 15.41 -3.01
C ASP A 95 0.63 15.27 -3.24
N LYS A 96 0.02 14.25 -2.65
CA LYS A 96 -1.39 13.89 -2.89
C LYS A 96 -2.10 13.54 -1.61
N VAL A 97 -3.34 13.99 -1.48
CA VAL A 97 -4.28 13.48 -0.48
C VAL A 97 -4.66 12.06 -0.88
N ASN A 98 -4.59 11.14 0.07
CA ASN A 98 -4.94 9.75 -0.15
C ASN A 98 -6.43 9.52 0.16
N ASN A 99 -7.26 9.67 -0.87
CA ASN A 99 -8.71 9.45 -0.77
C ASN A 99 -9.10 7.99 -1.01
N ALA A 100 -8.13 7.07 -1.06
CA ALA A 100 -8.38 5.66 -1.31
C ALA A 100 -9.35 5.08 -0.27
N THR A 101 -10.33 4.33 -0.73
CA THR A 101 -11.22 3.55 0.14
C THR A 101 -10.44 2.43 0.83
N ALA A 102 -10.99 1.82 1.88
CA ALA A 102 -10.36 0.66 2.54
C ALA A 102 -10.09 -0.48 1.55
N TYR A 103 -10.96 -0.65 0.55
CA TYR A 103 -10.82 -1.62 -0.53
C TYR A 103 -9.65 -1.29 -1.48
N GLU A 104 -9.52 -0.03 -1.91
CA GLU A 104 -8.41 0.44 -2.76
C GLU A 104 -7.07 0.49 -2.03
N ARG A 105 -7.09 0.46 -0.69
CA ARG A 105 -5.91 0.40 0.16
C ARG A 105 -5.33 -1.02 0.30
N SER A 106 -6.12 -2.07 0.01
CA SER A 106 -5.61 -3.43 -0.10
C SER A 106 -4.80 -3.57 -1.38
N ASP A 107 -3.49 -3.34 -1.29
CA ASP A 107 -2.61 -3.35 -2.46
C ASP A 107 -2.26 -4.78 -2.87
N ASP A 108 -3.15 -5.35 -3.63
CA ASP A 108 -2.83 -6.40 -4.55
C ASP A 108 -2.35 -5.73 -5.84
N SER A 109 -1.05 -5.81 -6.13
CA SER A 109 -0.48 -5.27 -7.38
C SER A 109 -0.96 -6.02 -8.62
N ASN A 110 -1.77 -7.06 -8.45
CA ASN A 110 -2.34 -7.85 -9.52
C ASN A 110 -3.43 -7.10 -10.27
N ILE A 111 -3.52 -7.37 -11.55
CA ILE A 111 -4.56 -6.84 -12.43
C ILE A 111 -5.59 -7.95 -12.65
N TYR A 112 -6.82 -7.74 -12.20
CA TYR A 112 -7.92 -8.67 -12.32
C TYR A 112 -8.76 -8.30 -13.55
N LEU A 113 -8.70 -9.10 -14.61
CA LEU A 113 -9.31 -8.77 -15.90
C LEU A 113 -10.83 -8.63 -15.85
N LYS A 114 -11.51 -9.29 -14.91
CA LYS A 114 -12.96 -9.16 -14.72
C LYS A 114 -13.43 -7.78 -14.28
N GLU A 115 -12.52 -6.92 -13.81
CA GLU A 115 -12.81 -5.52 -13.46
C GLU A 115 -12.80 -4.57 -14.68
N TYR A 116 -12.44 -5.07 -15.87
CA TYR A 116 -12.18 -4.27 -17.05
C TYR A 116 -13.15 -4.63 -18.18
N GLU A 117 -13.46 -3.63 -19.02
CA GLU A 117 -14.12 -3.86 -20.32
C GLU A 117 -13.08 -4.43 -21.28
N GLN A 118 -13.48 -5.40 -22.08
CA GLN A 118 -12.60 -6.08 -23.04
C GLN A 118 -12.97 -5.71 -24.47
N GLU A 119 -11.98 -5.34 -25.27
CA GLU A 119 -12.06 -5.25 -26.72
C GLU A 119 -11.11 -6.25 -27.35
N ILE A 120 -11.58 -6.95 -28.40
CA ILE A 120 -10.78 -7.93 -29.12
C ILE A 120 -10.50 -7.39 -30.54
N ILE A 121 -9.24 -7.36 -30.88
CA ILE A 121 -8.76 -7.09 -32.25
C ILE A 121 -8.14 -8.39 -32.75
N ASP A 122 -8.83 -9.07 -33.64
CA ASP A 122 -8.42 -10.37 -34.21
C ASP A 122 -8.14 -10.22 -35.69
N ASP A 123 -7.00 -10.70 -36.11
CA ASP A 123 -6.53 -10.66 -37.47
C ASP A 123 -5.86 -12.01 -37.79
N LYS A 124 -5.55 -12.24 -39.06
CA LYS A 124 -4.95 -13.49 -39.55
C LYS A 124 -3.62 -13.86 -38.84
N TYR A 125 -2.90 -12.88 -38.29
CA TYR A 125 -1.55 -13.05 -37.75
C TYR A 125 -1.45 -12.87 -36.23
N ALA A 126 -2.42 -12.19 -35.61
CA ALA A 126 -2.38 -11.91 -34.19
C ALA A 126 -3.77 -11.60 -33.60
N GLU A 127 -4.01 -12.08 -32.40
CA GLU A 127 -5.11 -11.67 -31.56
C GLU A 127 -4.59 -10.72 -30.48
N PHE A 128 -5.22 -9.54 -30.34
CA PHE A 128 -4.94 -8.61 -29.25
C PHE A 128 -6.19 -8.45 -28.41
N LYS A 129 -6.05 -8.54 -27.10
CA LYS A 129 -7.10 -8.25 -26.13
C LYS A 129 -6.71 -6.95 -25.40
N LEU A 130 -7.51 -5.92 -25.59
CA LEU A 130 -7.37 -4.66 -24.86
C LEU A 130 -8.36 -4.66 -23.72
N TYR A 131 -7.84 -4.48 -22.51
CA TYR A 131 -8.64 -4.35 -21.28
C TYR A 131 -8.50 -2.94 -20.76
N HIS A 132 -9.62 -2.24 -20.53
CA HIS A 132 -9.63 -0.85 -20.04
C HIS A 132 -10.84 -0.56 -19.14
N LYS A 133 -10.71 0.44 -18.28
CA LYS A 133 -11.84 1.09 -17.59
C LYS A 133 -12.17 2.38 -18.34
N LYS A 134 -13.46 2.76 -18.37
CA LYS A 134 -13.94 3.92 -19.13
C LYS A 134 -13.16 5.21 -18.90
N ASP A 135 -12.66 5.40 -17.68
CA ASP A 135 -12.02 6.63 -17.26
C ASP A 135 -10.48 6.55 -17.21
N ASP A 136 -9.89 5.39 -17.55
CA ASP A 136 -8.45 5.14 -17.42
C ASP A 136 -7.64 5.32 -18.71
N ILE A 137 -8.29 5.56 -19.85
CA ILE A 137 -7.59 5.82 -21.13
C ILE A 137 -7.67 7.32 -21.46
N PRO A 138 -6.71 8.13 -20.99
CA PRO A 138 -6.72 9.58 -21.26
C PRO A 138 -6.44 9.91 -22.72
N GLU A 139 -5.67 9.07 -23.44
CA GLU A 139 -5.29 9.28 -24.82
C GLU A 139 -5.15 7.96 -25.61
N LYS A 140 -5.16 8.07 -26.93
CA LYS A 140 -5.03 6.91 -27.84
C LYS A 140 -3.65 6.26 -27.66
N ILE A 141 -3.63 5.01 -27.21
CA ILE A 141 -2.41 4.18 -27.13
C ILE A 141 -1.92 3.87 -28.55
N ARG A 142 -0.64 4.05 -28.80
CA ARG A 142 0.04 3.75 -30.07
C ARG A 142 1.22 2.85 -29.81
N LEU A 143 1.14 1.60 -30.28
CA LEU A 143 2.19 0.61 -30.16
C LEU A 143 2.54 0.03 -31.53
N ASN A 144 3.83 -0.10 -31.82
CA ASN A 144 4.30 -0.91 -32.93
C ASN A 144 4.76 -2.26 -32.41
N PHE A 145 4.26 -3.32 -33.05
CA PHE A 145 4.67 -4.69 -32.81
C PHE A 145 5.46 -5.17 -34.03
N VAL A 146 6.71 -5.59 -33.83
CA VAL A 146 7.58 -6.06 -34.91
C VAL A 146 8.08 -7.45 -34.60
N PHE A 147 7.77 -8.40 -35.47
CA PHE A 147 8.26 -9.78 -35.40
C PHE A 147 9.54 -9.89 -36.27
N LYS A 148 10.66 -10.21 -35.62
CA LYS A 148 11.93 -10.41 -36.32
C LYS A 148 12.74 -11.52 -35.64
N ASP A 149 13.25 -12.47 -36.41
CA ASP A 149 14.13 -13.55 -35.98
C ASP A 149 13.57 -14.33 -34.76
N GLY A 150 12.25 -14.63 -34.79
CA GLY A 150 11.57 -15.35 -33.72
C GLY A 150 11.33 -14.54 -32.43
N LYS A 151 11.58 -13.23 -32.47
CA LYS A 151 11.37 -12.32 -31.33
C LYS A 151 10.34 -11.27 -31.64
N LEU A 152 9.53 -10.93 -30.65
CA LEU A 152 8.57 -9.83 -30.70
C LEU A 152 9.22 -8.58 -30.08
N TYR A 153 9.27 -7.52 -30.85
CA TYR A 153 9.71 -6.20 -30.42
C TYR A 153 8.48 -5.31 -30.28
N ILE A 154 8.40 -4.58 -29.17
CA ILE A 154 7.31 -3.65 -28.88
C ILE A 154 7.92 -2.25 -28.77
N GLN A 155 7.42 -1.32 -29.59
CA GLN A 155 7.78 0.09 -29.50
C GLN A 155 6.57 0.89 -29.03
N ASN A 156 6.73 1.58 -27.90
CA ASN A 156 5.71 2.49 -27.41
C ASN A 156 5.89 3.87 -28.07
N LEU A 157 4.86 4.36 -28.72
CA LEU A 157 4.78 5.70 -29.34
C LEU A 157 3.84 6.64 -28.57
N SER A 158 3.29 6.17 -27.43
CA SER A 158 2.43 6.94 -26.52
C SER A 158 3.27 7.61 -25.45
N GLU A 159 2.69 8.61 -24.76
CA GLU A 159 3.33 9.25 -23.60
C GLU A 159 3.25 8.39 -22.33
N ASN A 160 2.38 7.37 -22.31
CA ASN A 160 2.20 6.47 -21.18
C ASN A 160 3.36 5.47 -21.06
N ASP A 161 3.70 5.08 -19.84
CA ASP A 161 4.72 4.07 -19.60
C ASP A 161 4.27 2.68 -20.08
N LEU A 162 5.18 1.95 -20.74
CA LEU A 162 4.98 0.54 -21.06
C LEU A 162 5.55 -0.32 -19.94
N VAL A 163 4.68 -1.04 -19.25
CA VAL A 163 5.07 -1.99 -18.21
C VAL A 163 4.77 -3.41 -18.69
N ILE A 164 5.77 -4.28 -18.69
CA ILE A 164 5.60 -5.69 -18.98
C ILE A 164 5.35 -6.42 -17.65
N ALA A 165 4.15 -6.97 -17.48
CA ALA A 165 3.82 -7.74 -16.29
C ALA A 165 4.61 -9.06 -16.29
N ASN A 166 5.44 -9.28 -15.28
CA ASN A 166 6.22 -10.49 -15.09
C ASN A 166 6.48 -10.75 -13.61
N ALA A 167 7.03 -11.92 -13.30
CA ALA A 167 7.33 -12.31 -11.92
C ALA A 167 8.36 -11.39 -11.23
N GLU A 168 9.20 -10.69 -11.99
CA GLU A 168 10.25 -9.83 -11.43
C GLU A 168 9.70 -8.49 -10.90
N ASN A 169 8.68 -7.92 -11.58
CA ASN A 169 8.05 -6.67 -11.11
C ASN A 169 6.85 -6.89 -10.18
N GLY A 170 6.53 -8.16 -9.88
CA GLY A 170 5.48 -8.53 -8.93
C GLY A 170 4.04 -8.27 -9.41
N VAL A 171 3.85 -7.82 -10.68
CA VAL A 171 2.52 -7.62 -11.26
C VAL A 171 2.09 -8.89 -11.98
N GLN A 172 0.94 -9.45 -11.61
CA GLN A 172 0.30 -10.55 -12.33
C GLN A 172 -1.00 -10.08 -12.97
N ILE A 173 -1.31 -10.61 -14.15
CA ILE A 173 -2.57 -10.39 -14.82
C ILE A 173 -3.37 -11.67 -14.68
N LEU A 174 -4.52 -11.60 -14.03
CA LEU A 174 -5.36 -12.73 -13.63
C LEU A 174 -6.73 -12.64 -14.31
N ASP A 175 -7.15 -13.71 -14.99
CA ASP A 175 -8.48 -13.81 -15.62
C ASP A 175 -9.52 -14.32 -14.61
N GLU A 176 -9.62 -13.65 -13.48
CA GLU A 176 -10.54 -13.95 -12.39
C GLU A 176 -11.08 -12.66 -11.77
N GLU A 177 -12.10 -12.79 -10.93
CA GLU A 177 -12.56 -11.69 -10.10
C GLU A 177 -11.55 -11.45 -8.98
N ARG A 178 -11.37 -10.18 -8.62
CA ARG A 178 -10.56 -9.84 -7.44
C ARG A 178 -11.16 -10.55 -6.22
N PRO A 179 -10.37 -11.27 -5.42
CA PRO A 179 -10.86 -11.85 -4.17
C PRO A 179 -11.52 -10.74 -3.35
N SER A 180 -12.79 -10.93 -2.99
CA SER A 180 -13.40 -10.06 -1.98
C SER A 180 -12.54 -10.20 -0.74
N LEU A 181 -12.01 -9.08 -0.23
CA LEU A 181 -11.55 -9.04 1.16
C LEU A 181 -12.75 -9.56 1.96
N ASP A 182 -12.58 -10.68 2.65
CA ASP A 182 -13.63 -11.20 3.49
C ASP A 182 -14.12 -10.05 4.37
N ALA A 183 -15.43 -9.83 4.40
CA ALA A 183 -16.02 -8.83 5.29
C ALA A 183 -15.49 -9.01 6.73
N GLN A 184 -15.09 -10.24 7.10
CA GLN A 184 -14.39 -10.55 8.34
C GLN A 184 -13.01 -9.87 8.47
N ASP A 185 -12.26 -9.63 7.40
CA ASP A 185 -10.95 -8.95 7.52
C ASP A 185 -11.12 -7.43 7.68
N VAL A 186 -12.12 -6.85 7.02
CA VAL A 186 -12.49 -5.44 7.21
C VAL A 186 -13.16 -5.25 8.57
N ASP A 187 -14.08 -6.14 8.97
CA ASP A 187 -14.73 -6.13 10.28
C ASP A 187 -13.73 -6.41 11.40
N ASN A 188 -12.76 -7.30 11.22
CA ASN A 188 -11.67 -7.52 12.18
C ASN A 188 -10.76 -6.31 12.30
N PHE A 189 -10.55 -5.56 11.23
CA PHE A 189 -9.78 -4.33 11.26
C PHE A 189 -10.53 -3.21 11.97
N GLU A 190 -11.79 -2.97 11.64
CA GLU A 190 -12.66 -1.99 12.32
C GLU A 190 -12.99 -2.42 13.77
N TYR A 191 -13.22 -3.71 14.00
CA TYR A 191 -13.42 -4.28 15.33
C TYR A 191 -12.19 -4.12 16.23
N ASN A 192 -10.98 -4.31 15.69
CA ASN A 192 -9.75 -4.08 16.44
C ASN A 192 -9.50 -2.59 16.69
N LEU A 193 -9.91 -1.71 15.78
CA LEU A 193 -9.89 -0.26 16.00
C LEU A 193 -10.90 0.15 17.09
N SER A 194 -12.14 -0.35 17.03
CA SER A 194 -13.20 -0.03 18.01
C SER A 194 -12.84 -0.52 19.43
N ARG A 195 -12.20 -1.68 19.58
CA ARG A 195 -11.71 -2.17 20.88
C ARG A 195 -10.58 -1.35 21.49
N LEU A 196 -9.87 -0.55 20.69
CA LEU A 196 -8.92 0.43 21.20
C LEU A 196 -9.63 1.65 21.79
N ASP A 197 -10.83 1.99 21.27
CA ASP A 197 -11.64 3.11 21.76
C ASP A 197 -12.49 2.75 23.00
N GLU A 198 -12.96 1.49 23.16
CA GLU A 198 -13.78 1.03 24.30
C GLU A 198 -13.03 0.85 25.62
N LYS A 199 -11.72 1.07 25.66
CA LYS A 199 -10.89 0.97 26.87
C LYS A 199 -10.39 2.32 27.36
N LYS A 200 -11.18 3.37 27.21
CA LYS A 200 -11.02 4.63 27.93
C LYS A 200 -11.60 4.59 29.32
#